data_abb4c42214965a5b76d4d68e6bb48bd7
#
_entry.id   abb4c42214965a5b76d4d68e6bb48bd7
#
_cell.length_a   1.000
_cell.length_b   1.000
_cell.length_c   1.000
_cell.angle_alpha   90.00
_cell.angle_beta   90.00
_cell.angle_gamma   90.00
#
_symmetry.space_group_name_H-M   'P 1'
#
loop_
_entity.id
_entity.type
_entity.pdbx_description
1 polymer ?
#
loop_
_entity_poly.entity_id
_entity_poly.type
_entity_poly.pdbx_seq_one_letter_code
_entity_poly.pdbx_strand_id
1 'polypeptide(L)'
;QDQIALDGWAVEARLCAEVPERGFIPSIGRLDHLRLPEDVRIDSGVEAGDEVGPHYDSLIAKLIAWGPTREGATEALAEACAGVETWPLQTNAAFLAKCLDDPDFLAGRIDTDFIEARIDRLATPAGPSPNLAGAAAEALGALAAEGASAPSAGLVGFRLNAPPRATVRLWCDGQPLVVHLDGEDVEADLLDTGEGLVLFESGTAFRFTTDPPDPEVGAGAGGDGSVVAPLPGRVVAVPVAEGARVARGDVLVVIEAMKMEHGLIAPFDGVVEGLSAAVGDQVREGEALARVRSEAP
;
A
#
# COMPACT_ATOMS: atom_id res chain seq x y z
N GLN A 1 -17.74 37.27 -20.04
CA GLN A 1 -16.53 37.29 -19.18
C GLN A 1 -16.76 38.12 -17.93
N ASP A 2 -17.52 39.23 -18.04
CA ASP A 2 -17.82 40.15 -16.92
C ASP A 2 -18.74 39.55 -15.82
N GLN A 3 -19.28 38.36 -16.05
CA GLN A 3 -20.12 37.60 -15.11
C GLN A 3 -19.35 36.51 -14.38
N ILE A 4 -18.08 36.29 -14.68
CA ILE A 4 -17.24 35.29 -14.05
C ILE A 4 -16.66 35.87 -12.76
N ALA A 5 -16.99 35.31 -11.63
CA ALA A 5 -16.42 35.64 -10.33
C ALA A 5 -15.64 34.43 -9.76
N LEU A 6 -14.64 34.74 -8.95
CA LEU A 6 -14.00 33.71 -8.15
C LEU A 6 -14.89 33.43 -6.95
N ASP A 7 -15.23 32.17 -6.75
CA ASP A 7 -16.09 31.70 -5.64
C ASP A 7 -15.45 30.46 -5.02
N GLY A 8 -14.80 30.65 -3.89
CA GLY A 8 -14.14 29.59 -3.15
C GLY A 8 -12.87 29.03 -3.79
N TRP A 9 -12.51 27.83 -3.35
CA TRP A 9 -11.32 27.10 -3.72
C TRP A 9 -11.66 25.67 -4.09
N ALA A 10 -10.97 25.12 -5.06
CA ALA A 10 -11.02 23.69 -5.37
C ALA A 10 -9.60 23.12 -5.32
N VAL A 11 -9.48 21.93 -4.71
CA VAL A 11 -8.25 21.14 -4.67
C VAL A 11 -8.53 19.78 -5.28
N GLU A 12 -7.58 19.29 -6.08
CA GLU A 12 -7.70 18.05 -6.84
C GLU A 12 -6.57 17.10 -6.46
N ALA A 13 -6.87 15.82 -6.31
CA ALA A 13 -5.90 14.74 -6.15
C ALA A 13 -6.12 13.65 -7.21
N ARG A 14 -5.03 13.10 -7.74
CA ARG A 14 -5.06 11.96 -8.66
C ARG A 14 -4.83 10.69 -7.88
N LEU A 15 -5.87 9.85 -7.78
CA LEU A 15 -5.80 8.53 -7.19
C LEU A 15 -5.22 7.56 -8.22
N CYS A 16 -4.04 7.04 -7.92
CA CYS A 16 -3.32 6.11 -8.78
C CYS A 16 -3.14 4.76 -8.08
N ALA A 17 -3.24 3.69 -8.85
CA ALA A 17 -2.88 2.34 -8.39
C ALA A 17 -1.34 2.22 -8.36
N GLU A 18 -0.74 2.69 -7.29
CA GLU A 18 0.71 2.80 -7.08
C GLU A 18 1.08 2.57 -5.64
N VAL A 19 2.32 2.15 -5.41
CA VAL A 19 2.90 1.85 -4.09
C VAL A 19 3.97 2.91 -3.76
N PRO A 20 3.61 4.02 -3.06
CA PRO A 20 4.52 5.13 -2.79
C PRO A 20 5.79 4.73 -2.04
N GLU A 21 5.69 3.83 -1.06
CA GLU A 21 6.80 3.32 -0.26
C GLU A 21 7.80 2.49 -1.06
N ARG A 22 7.42 2.07 -2.26
CA ARG A 22 8.28 1.33 -3.20
C ARG A 22 8.66 2.15 -4.42
N GLY A 23 8.66 3.49 -4.28
CA GLY A 23 9.01 4.41 -5.37
C GLY A 23 7.92 4.54 -6.42
N PHE A 24 6.66 4.48 -6.02
CA PHE A 24 5.48 4.60 -6.89
C PHE A 24 5.40 3.52 -7.97
N ILE A 25 5.86 2.31 -7.64
CA ILE A 25 5.67 1.15 -8.53
C ILE A 25 4.17 0.93 -8.75
N PRO A 26 3.72 0.76 -10.01
CA PRO A 26 2.33 0.47 -10.30
C PRO A 26 1.84 -0.81 -9.63
N SER A 27 0.62 -0.76 -9.07
CA SER A 27 -0.12 -1.91 -8.57
C SER A 27 -1.09 -2.35 -9.66
N ILE A 28 -0.83 -3.50 -10.26
CA ILE A 28 -1.61 -4.04 -11.37
C ILE A 28 -2.42 -5.26 -10.94
N GLY A 29 -3.54 -5.48 -11.59
CA GLY A 29 -4.42 -6.61 -11.32
C GLY A 29 -5.89 -6.21 -11.29
N ARG A 30 -6.72 -7.11 -10.76
CA ARG A 30 -8.14 -6.89 -10.64
C ARG A 30 -8.46 -6.08 -9.38
N LEU A 31 -9.39 -5.14 -9.50
CA LEU A 31 -9.89 -4.30 -8.41
C LEU A 31 -11.17 -4.95 -7.84
N ASP A 32 -11.02 -5.92 -6.93
CA ASP A 32 -12.15 -6.68 -6.40
C ASP A 32 -13.06 -5.86 -5.48
N HIS A 33 -12.47 -4.89 -4.78
CA HIS A 33 -13.19 -3.92 -3.96
C HIS A 33 -12.73 -2.50 -4.29
N LEU A 34 -13.70 -1.62 -4.48
CA LEU A 34 -13.51 -0.18 -4.65
C LEU A 34 -14.67 0.54 -3.98
N ARG A 35 -14.37 1.33 -2.95
CA ARG A 35 -15.28 2.31 -2.40
C ARG A 35 -14.62 3.68 -2.44
N LEU A 36 -15.28 4.61 -3.09
CA LEU A 36 -14.86 6.00 -3.21
C LEU A 36 -15.77 6.89 -2.34
N PRO A 37 -15.26 7.97 -1.74
CA PRO A 37 -16.05 8.87 -0.90
C PRO A 37 -17.17 9.54 -1.71
N GLU A 38 -18.29 9.86 -1.06
CA GLU A 38 -19.46 10.47 -1.71
C GLU A 38 -19.52 12.01 -1.53
N ASP A 39 -18.74 12.55 -0.58
CA ASP A 39 -18.81 13.96 -0.17
C ASP A 39 -18.01 14.92 -1.07
N VAL A 40 -17.29 14.40 -2.07
CA VAL A 40 -16.49 15.15 -3.01
C VAL A 40 -16.83 14.75 -4.46
N ARG A 41 -16.48 15.60 -5.41
CA ARG A 41 -16.61 15.22 -6.83
C ARG A 41 -15.57 14.17 -7.17
N ILE A 42 -16.02 13.11 -7.83
CA ILE A 42 -15.16 12.02 -8.31
C ILE A 42 -15.35 11.84 -9.81
N ASP A 43 -14.23 11.88 -10.52
CA ASP A 43 -14.15 11.51 -11.92
C ASP A 43 -13.38 10.17 -11.98
N SER A 44 -14.10 9.03 -11.96
CA SER A 44 -13.51 7.69 -12.00
C SER A 44 -13.46 7.14 -13.42
N GLY A 45 -12.38 6.44 -13.74
CA GLY A 45 -12.20 5.66 -14.96
C GLY A 45 -12.40 4.16 -14.77
N VAL A 46 -12.67 3.70 -13.55
CA VAL A 46 -12.81 2.29 -13.19
C VAL A 46 -13.98 2.08 -12.23
N GLU A 47 -14.46 0.83 -12.18
CA GLU A 47 -15.45 0.33 -11.23
C GLU A 47 -14.90 -0.91 -10.51
N ALA A 48 -15.56 -1.33 -9.42
CA ALA A 48 -15.22 -2.60 -8.77
C ALA A 48 -15.41 -3.76 -9.76
N GLY A 49 -14.41 -4.62 -9.84
CA GLY A 49 -14.35 -5.73 -10.78
C GLY A 49 -13.52 -5.47 -12.04
N ASP A 50 -13.15 -4.21 -12.31
CA ASP A 50 -12.28 -3.85 -13.44
C ASP A 50 -10.83 -4.30 -13.19
N GLU A 51 -10.05 -4.32 -14.26
CA GLU A 51 -8.64 -4.69 -14.24
C GLU A 51 -7.75 -3.46 -14.55
N VAL A 52 -6.81 -3.17 -13.67
CA VAL A 52 -5.75 -2.19 -13.90
C VAL A 52 -4.57 -2.91 -14.55
N GLY A 53 -4.36 -2.67 -15.83
CA GLY A 53 -3.35 -3.39 -16.61
C GLY A 53 -2.08 -2.57 -16.83
N PRO A 54 -0.98 -3.22 -17.25
CA PRO A 54 0.33 -2.58 -17.44
C PRO A 54 0.42 -1.68 -18.69
N HIS A 55 -0.64 -1.62 -19.51
CA HIS A 55 -0.61 -0.95 -20.81
C HIS A 55 -1.09 0.49 -20.78
N TYR A 56 -1.76 0.89 -19.71
CA TYR A 56 -2.31 2.23 -19.51
C TYR A 56 -1.65 2.90 -18.30
N ASP A 57 -2.06 4.14 -18.01
CA ASP A 57 -1.65 4.87 -16.82
C ASP A 57 -2.25 4.22 -15.57
N SER A 58 -1.53 4.32 -14.43
CA SER A 58 -1.99 3.90 -13.11
C SER A 58 -3.15 4.72 -12.55
N LEU A 59 -3.50 5.84 -13.19
CA LEU A 59 -4.60 6.74 -12.77
C LEU A 59 -5.94 6.01 -12.83
N ILE A 60 -6.59 5.81 -11.67
CA ILE A 60 -7.88 5.16 -11.54
C ILE A 60 -9.02 6.14 -11.31
N ALA A 61 -8.77 7.21 -10.56
CA ALA A 61 -9.77 8.24 -10.31
C ALA A 61 -9.12 9.59 -9.99
N LYS A 62 -9.95 10.63 -10.05
CA LYS A 62 -9.61 11.98 -9.63
C LYS A 62 -10.63 12.44 -8.59
N LEU A 63 -10.13 12.82 -7.42
CA LEU A 63 -10.94 13.36 -6.34
C LEU A 63 -10.82 14.88 -6.33
N ILE A 64 -11.93 15.60 -6.26
CA ILE A 64 -11.97 17.06 -6.32
C ILE A 64 -12.86 17.55 -5.19
N ALA A 65 -12.29 18.27 -4.23
CA ALA A 65 -13.02 18.92 -3.17
C ALA A 65 -13.11 20.43 -3.42
N TRP A 66 -14.25 21.01 -3.07
CA TRP A 66 -14.47 22.45 -3.09
C TRP A 66 -14.76 22.95 -1.68
N GLY A 67 -14.32 24.17 -1.36
CA GLY A 67 -14.63 24.81 -0.09
C GLY A 67 -14.57 26.34 -0.21
N PRO A 68 -15.19 27.07 0.74
CA PRO A 68 -15.13 28.52 0.76
C PRO A 68 -13.71 29.06 1.03
N THR A 69 -12.87 28.25 1.66
CA THR A 69 -11.46 28.57 1.91
C THR A 69 -10.56 27.47 1.33
N ARG A 70 -9.30 27.78 1.08
CA ARG A 70 -8.31 26.83 0.62
C ARG A 70 -8.11 25.69 1.65
N GLU A 71 -8.02 26.07 2.93
CA GLU A 71 -7.88 25.11 4.05
C GLU A 71 -9.04 24.13 4.06
N GLY A 72 -10.29 24.61 4.07
CA GLY A 72 -11.47 23.73 4.08
C GLY A 72 -11.59 22.82 2.86
N ALA A 73 -11.19 23.30 1.66
CA ALA A 73 -11.13 22.44 0.48
C ALA A 73 -10.05 21.38 0.60
N THR A 74 -8.88 21.71 1.21
CA THR A 74 -7.76 20.78 1.40
C THR A 74 -8.10 19.72 2.45
N GLU A 75 -8.69 20.13 3.58
CA GLU A 75 -9.13 19.22 4.64
C GLU A 75 -10.20 18.23 4.12
N ALA A 76 -11.20 18.72 3.39
CA ALA A 76 -12.21 17.86 2.77
C ALA A 76 -11.60 16.85 1.79
N LEU A 77 -10.57 17.26 1.02
CA LEU A 77 -9.88 16.34 0.12
C LEU A 77 -9.01 15.33 0.87
N ALA A 78 -8.36 15.73 1.98
CA ALA A 78 -7.58 14.82 2.83
C ALA A 78 -8.47 13.73 3.43
N GLU A 79 -9.63 14.11 3.97
CA GLU A 79 -10.63 13.19 4.49
C GLU A 79 -11.14 12.25 3.39
N ALA A 80 -11.43 12.78 2.20
CA ALA A 80 -11.83 11.99 1.06
C ALA A 80 -10.74 10.96 0.67
N CYS A 81 -9.47 11.37 0.61
CA CYS A 81 -8.38 10.44 0.32
C CYS A 81 -8.24 9.35 1.41
N ALA A 82 -8.40 9.72 2.68
CA ALA A 82 -8.36 8.78 3.80
C ALA A 82 -9.54 7.78 3.78
N GLY A 83 -10.68 8.16 3.19
CA GLY A 83 -11.87 7.32 3.03
C GLY A 83 -11.87 6.40 1.82
N VAL A 84 -10.82 6.41 0.99
CA VAL A 84 -10.72 5.50 -0.16
C VAL A 84 -10.44 4.08 0.31
N GLU A 85 -11.20 3.12 -0.22
CA GLU A 85 -10.98 1.70 0.01
C GLU A 85 -10.74 0.98 -1.30
N THR A 86 -9.65 0.25 -1.39
CA THR A 86 -9.28 -0.57 -2.55
C THR A 86 -8.69 -1.90 -2.11
N TRP A 87 -9.05 -2.99 -2.81
CA TRP A 87 -8.49 -4.31 -2.60
C TRP A 87 -8.55 -5.17 -3.87
N PRO A 88 -7.56 -6.01 -4.17
CA PRO A 88 -6.25 -6.16 -3.53
C PRO A 88 -5.23 -5.12 -4.00
N LEU A 89 -5.58 -4.25 -4.93
CA LEU A 89 -4.68 -3.24 -5.46
C LEU A 89 -4.35 -2.19 -4.38
N GLN A 90 -3.08 -1.84 -4.30
CA GLN A 90 -2.60 -0.72 -3.49
C GLN A 90 -2.73 0.58 -4.28
N THR A 91 -3.02 1.67 -3.57
CA THR A 91 -3.14 3.00 -4.17
C THR A 91 -2.32 4.02 -3.38
N ASN A 92 -2.14 5.19 -3.97
CA ASN A 92 -1.49 6.32 -3.31
C ASN A 92 -2.43 7.10 -2.36
N ALA A 93 -3.61 6.59 -2.00
CA ALA A 93 -4.61 7.30 -1.20
C ALA A 93 -4.07 7.80 0.15
N ALA A 94 -3.46 6.92 0.94
CA ALA A 94 -2.86 7.29 2.23
C ALA A 94 -1.71 8.30 2.09
N PHE A 95 -0.92 8.21 1.02
CA PHE A 95 0.12 9.17 0.69
C PHE A 95 -0.47 10.54 0.38
N LEU A 96 -1.55 10.61 -0.41
CA LEU A 96 -2.27 11.84 -0.73
C LEU A 96 -2.84 12.50 0.53
N ALA A 97 -3.48 11.73 1.41
CA ALA A 97 -3.99 12.23 2.68
C ALA A 97 -2.88 12.88 3.51
N LYS A 98 -1.72 12.21 3.64
CA LYS A 98 -0.55 12.76 4.36
C LYS A 98 0.02 14.03 3.72
N CYS A 99 0.00 14.12 2.38
CA CYS A 99 0.43 15.33 1.68
C CYS A 99 -0.50 16.51 2.00
N LEU A 100 -1.80 16.27 1.98
CA LEU A 100 -2.83 17.29 2.21
C LEU A 100 -2.86 17.75 3.66
N ASP A 101 -2.60 16.85 4.61
CA ASP A 101 -2.52 17.15 6.05
C ASP A 101 -1.21 17.85 6.47
N ASP A 102 -0.24 17.97 5.55
CA ASP A 102 1.01 18.66 5.85
C ASP A 102 0.78 20.15 6.14
N PRO A 103 1.32 20.72 7.25
CA PRO A 103 1.12 22.11 7.62
C PRO A 103 1.56 23.12 6.55
N ASP A 104 2.60 22.78 5.76
CA ASP A 104 3.05 23.66 4.67
C ASP A 104 2.09 23.59 3.48
N PHE A 105 1.52 22.40 3.21
CA PHE A 105 0.48 22.25 2.19
C PHE A 105 -0.78 23.03 2.57
N LEU A 106 -1.28 22.86 3.79
CA LEU A 106 -2.43 23.59 4.33
C LEU A 106 -2.23 25.11 4.26
N ALA A 107 -1.04 25.59 4.61
CA ALA A 107 -0.71 27.01 4.58
C ALA A 107 -0.36 27.56 3.16
N GLY A 108 -0.40 26.71 2.13
CA GLY A 108 -0.07 27.11 0.75
C GLY A 108 1.42 27.40 0.50
N ARG A 109 2.29 26.98 1.40
CA ARG A 109 3.75 27.09 1.27
C ARG A 109 4.34 25.90 0.55
N ILE A 110 3.95 25.71 -0.70
CA ILE A 110 4.33 24.57 -1.53
C ILE A 110 4.93 25.04 -2.84
N ASP A 111 5.86 24.23 -3.34
CA ASP A 111 6.48 24.35 -4.65
C ASP A 111 6.57 22.95 -5.30
N THR A 112 7.24 22.85 -6.44
CA THR A 112 7.41 21.59 -7.16
C THR A 112 8.26 20.57 -6.42
N ASP A 113 9.09 21.00 -5.48
CA ASP A 113 10.02 20.16 -4.72
C ASP A 113 9.40 19.69 -3.39
N PHE A 114 8.13 20.09 -3.11
CA PHE A 114 7.44 19.80 -1.85
C PHE A 114 7.43 18.29 -1.51
N ILE A 115 7.08 17.43 -2.46
CA ILE A 115 7.01 15.98 -2.28
C ILE A 115 8.42 15.41 -2.15
N GLU A 116 9.33 15.75 -3.06
CA GLU A 116 10.70 15.20 -3.06
C GLU A 116 11.42 15.49 -1.75
N ALA A 117 11.34 16.72 -1.24
CA ALA A 117 11.95 17.12 0.03
C ALA A 117 11.36 16.38 1.27
N ARG A 118 10.21 15.72 1.15
CA ARG A 118 9.48 15.07 2.25
C ARG A 118 9.15 13.61 1.99
N ILE A 119 9.69 13.02 0.93
CA ILE A 119 9.30 11.70 0.43
C ILE A 119 9.46 10.61 1.51
N ASP A 120 10.55 10.62 2.26
CA ASP A 120 10.82 9.64 3.31
C ASP A 120 9.73 9.63 4.40
N ARG A 121 9.16 10.79 4.71
CA ARG A 121 8.09 10.92 5.71
C ARG A 121 6.71 10.61 5.11
N LEU A 122 6.44 11.14 3.92
CA LEU A 122 5.14 11.02 3.27
C LEU A 122 4.87 9.60 2.77
N ALA A 123 5.88 8.93 2.20
CA ALA A 123 5.78 7.57 1.68
C ALA A 123 6.00 6.48 2.74
N THR A 124 6.34 6.82 4.00
CA THR A 124 6.48 5.80 5.06
C THR A 124 5.10 5.16 5.34
N PRO A 125 4.96 3.82 5.20
CA PRO A 125 3.71 3.15 5.52
C PRO A 125 3.40 3.25 7.02
N ALA A 126 2.14 3.44 7.36
CA ALA A 126 1.66 3.31 8.73
C ALA A 126 1.19 1.86 8.96
N GLY A 127 1.43 1.30 10.13
CA GLY A 127 0.77 0.07 10.55
C GLY A 127 -0.68 0.33 10.95
N PRO A 128 -1.49 -0.74 11.14
CA PRO A 128 -2.86 -0.60 11.62
C PRO A 128 -2.88 0.02 13.02
N SER A 129 -3.88 0.84 13.30
CA SER A 129 -4.06 1.37 14.65
C SER A 129 -4.40 0.23 15.64
N PRO A 130 -4.16 0.41 16.94
CA PRO A 130 -4.60 -0.55 17.95
C PRO A 130 -6.10 -0.85 17.90
N ASN A 131 -6.92 0.15 17.56
CA ASN A 131 -8.36 0.01 17.43
C ASN A 131 -8.74 -0.88 16.24
N LEU A 132 -8.12 -0.64 15.06
CA LEU A 132 -8.35 -1.47 13.88
C LEU A 132 -7.91 -2.93 14.12
N ALA A 133 -6.76 -3.11 14.75
CA ALA A 133 -6.26 -4.43 15.12
C ALA A 133 -7.20 -5.15 16.13
N GLY A 134 -7.79 -4.39 17.07
CA GLY A 134 -8.82 -4.87 17.99
C GLY A 134 -10.06 -5.36 17.26
N ALA A 135 -10.62 -4.55 16.37
CA ALA A 135 -11.77 -4.90 15.53
C ALA A 135 -11.51 -6.16 14.69
N ALA A 136 -10.32 -6.26 14.08
CA ALA A 136 -9.94 -7.44 13.31
C ALA A 136 -9.86 -8.70 14.18
N ALA A 137 -9.31 -8.60 15.40
CA ALA A 137 -9.20 -9.71 16.32
C ALA A 137 -10.58 -10.19 16.82
N GLU A 138 -11.50 -9.29 17.09
CA GLU A 138 -12.89 -9.61 17.49
C GLU A 138 -13.65 -10.27 16.34
N ALA A 139 -13.59 -9.70 15.13
CA ALA A 139 -14.26 -10.24 13.96
C ALA A 139 -13.76 -11.64 13.60
N LEU A 140 -12.44 -11.87 13.59
CA LEU A 140 -11.84 -13.20 13.34
C LEU A 140 -12.20 -14.18 14.45
N GLY A 141 -12.26 -13.71 15.71
CA GLY A 141 -12.69 -14.51 16.84
C GLY A 141 -14.16 -14.94 16.74
N ALA A 142 -15.04 -14.06 16.26
CA ALA A 142 -16.46 -14.36 16.03
C ALA A 142 -16.64 -15.39 14.92
N LEU A 143 -15.94 -15.23 13.77
CA LEU A 143 -15.96 -16.19 12.67
C LEU A 143 -15.47 -17.59 13.10
N ALA A 144 -14.40 -17.64 13.89
CA ALA A 144 -13.89 -18.90 14.44
C ALA A 144 -14.88 -19.57 15.40
N ALA A 145 -15.65 -18.80 16.16
CA ALA A 145 -16.67 -19.29 17.08
C ALA A 145 -17.91 -19.85 16.36
N GLU A 146 -18.31 -19.28 15.24
CA GLU A 146 -19.43 -19.80 14.43
C GLU A 146 -19.12 -21.17 13.82
N GLY A 147 -17.85 -21.46 13.51
CA GLY A 147 -17.38 -22.76 13.02
C GLY A 147 -17.17 -23.83 14.11
N ALA A 148 -17.14 -23.44 15.38
CA ALA A 148 -16.79 -24.31 16.49
C ALA A 148 -18.00 -24.73 17.32
N SER A 149 -18.32 -26.02 17.33
CA SER A 149 -19.29 -26.63 18.27
C SER A 149 -18.72 -26.76 19.70
N ALA A 150 -18.02 -25.76 20.20
CA ALA A 150 -17.30 -25.85 21.46
C ALA A 150 -18.08 -25.22 22.62
N PRO A 151 -18.30 -25.95 23.76
CA PRO A 151 -18.93 -25.39 24.97
C PRO A 151 -18.07 -24.31 25.66
N SER A 152 -16.91 -23.99 25.14
CA SER A 152 -15.94 -23.01 25.68
C SER A 152 -16.01 -21.62 25.05
N ALA A 153 -16.92 -21.37 24.11
CA ALA A 153 -17.03 -20.05 23.41
C ALA A 153 -17.27 -18.87 24.36
N GLY A 154 -17.83 -19.09 25.56
CA GLY A 154 -18.01 -18.04 26.58
C GLY A 154 -16.85 -17.91 27.58
N LEU A 155 -15.75 -18.61 27.40
CA LEU A 155 -14.62 -18.63 28.34
C LEU A 155 -13.33 -18.01 27.80
N VAL A 156 -13.41 -17.35 26.64
CA VAL A 156 -12.25 -16.66 26.05
C VAL A 156 -11.77 -15.59 27.02
N GLY A 157 -10.50 -15.66 27.41
CA GLY A 157 -9.91 -14.71 28.35
C GLY A 157 -10.34 -14.85 29.81
N PHE A 158 -11.14 -15.89 30.18
CA PHE A 158 -11.58 -16.10 31.57
C PHE A 158 -10.41 -16.22 32.54
N ARG A 159 -10.47 -15.43 33.63
CA ARG A 159 -9.50 -15.48 34.73
C ARG A 159 -10.24 -15.55 36.06
N LEU A 160 -9.85 -16.53 36.89
CA LEU A 160 -10.41 -16.63 38.23
C LEU A 160 -9.97 -15.42 39.08
N ASN A 161 -10.95 -14.72 39.65
CA ASN A 161 -10.74 -13.53 40.49
C ASN A 161 -9.97 -12.36 39.83
N ALA A 162 -9.99 -12.25 38.52
CA ALA A 162 -9.43 -11.12 37.75
C ALA A 162 -10.33 -10.80 36.56
N PRO A 163 -10.33 -9.55 36.04
CA PRO A 163 -11.03 -9.26 34.80
C PRO A 163 -10.53 -10.12 33.65
N PRO A 164 -11.39 -10.52 32.71
CA PRO A 164 -10.98 -11.27 31.55
C PRO A 164 -9.90 -10.49 30.80
N ARG A 165 -8.88 -11.19 30.34
CA ARG A 165 -7.81 -10.64 29.53
C ARG A 165 -7.56 -11.59 28.38
N ALA A 166 -8.03 -11.24 27.22
CA ALA A 166 -7.75 -11.98 26.02
C ALA A 166 -6.60 -11.32 25.26
N THR A 167 -5.63 -12.11 24.87
CA THR A 167 -4.57 -11.72 23.96
C THR A 167 -4.66 -12.62 22.74
N VAL A 168 -4.82 -12.02 21.58
CA VAL A 168 -4.94 -12.73 20.31
C VAL A 168 -3.68 -12.47 19.51
N ARG A 169 -3.14 -13.51 18.89
CA ARG A 169 -2.06 -13.37 17.91
C ARG A 169 -2.68 -13.46 16.53
N LEU A 170 -2.43 -12.44 15.74
CA LEU A 170 -2.83 -12.30 14.34
C LEU A 170 -1.61 -12.08 13.47
N TRP A 171 -1.80 -12.15 12.18
CA TRP A 171 -0.86 -11.66 11.20
C TRP A 171 -1.54 -10.53 10.42
N CYS A 172 -0.85 -9.38 10.31
CA CYS A 172 -1.26 -8.25 9.48
C CYS A 172 -0.27 -8.16 8.33
N ASP A 173 -0.75 -8.33 7.09
CA ASP A 173 0.09 -8.35 5.88
C ASP A 173 1.33 -9.23 6.02
N GLY A 174 1.14 -10.39 6.64
CA GLY A 174 2.20 -11.38 6.89
C GLY A 174 3.12 -11.08 8.06
N GLN A 175 2.95 -9.98 8.78
CA GLN A 175 3.72 -9.64 9.98
C GLN A 175 2.95 -10.06 11.25
N PRO A 176 3.62 -10.70 12.24
CA PRO A 176 2.95 -11.11 13.46
C PRO A 176 2.55 -9.89 14.31
N LEU A 177 1.33 -9.89 14.78
CA LEU A 177 0.75 -8.86 15.62
C LEU A 177 0.12 -9.49 16.86
N VAL A 178 0.35 -8.90 18.04
CA VAL A 178 -0.26 -9.32 19.30
C VAL A 178 -1.24 -8.24 19.73
N VAL A 179 -2.51 -8.62 19.81
CA VAL A 179 -3.62 -7.72 20.12
C VAL A 179 -4.18 -8.06 21.50
N HIS A 180 -4.39 -7.03 22.32
CA HIS A 180 -5.11 -7.16 23.59
C HIS A 180 -6.55 -6.75 23.36
N LEU A 181 -7.49 -7.64 23.63
CA LEU A 181 -8.91 -7.34 23.56
C LEU A 181 -9.34 -6.66 24.88
N ASP A 182 -9.57 -5.38 24.82
CA ASP A 182 -9.97 -4.56 25.97
C ASP A 182 -11.49 -4.39 26.05
N GLY A 183 -12.25 -5.03 25.12
CA GLY A 183 -13.71 -5.08 25.12
C GLY A 183 -14.38 -3.76 24.72
N GLU A 184 -13.72 -2.89 24.01
CA GLU A 184 -14.32 -1.76 23.33
C GLU A 184 -14.77 -2.19 21.94
N ASP A 185 -16.08 -2.19 21.68
CA ASP A 185 -16.63 -2.46 20.36
C ASP A 185 -16.17 -1.37 19.39
N VAL A 186 -15.35 -1.73 18.42
CA VAL A 186 -14.94 -0.84 17.33
C VAL A 186 -15.68 -1.24 16.07
N GLU A 187 -16.55 -0.37 15.60
CA GLU A 187 -17.21 -0.55 14.32
C GLU A 187 -16.21 -0.25 13.21
N ALA A 188 -15.90 -1.23 12.37
CA ALA A 188 -15.01 -1.07 11.24
C ALA A 188 -15.62 -1.77 10.01
N ASP A 189 -15.49 -1.14 8.85
CA ASP A 189 -15.84 -1.77 7.59
C ASP A 189 -14.87 -2.90 7.32
N LEU A 190 -15.40 -4.09 7.14
CA LEU A 190 -14.63 -5.32 6.93
C LEU A 190 -15.02 -6.01 5.64
N LEU A 191 -14.04 -6.51 4.93
CA LEU A 191 -14.18 -7.32 3.73
C LEU A 191 -13.66 -8.73 4.02
N ASP A 192 -14.55 -9.73 3.95
CA ASP A 192 -14.14 -11.14 4.02
C ASP A 192 -13.67 -11.60 2.64
N THR A 193 -12.41 -11.98 2.55
CA THR A 193 -11.79 -12.47 1.31
C THR A 193 -11.79 -13.99 1.20
N GLY A 194 -12.28 -14.71 2.22
CA GLY A 194 -12.17 -16.16 2.34
C GLY A 194 -10.78 -16.66 2.77
N GLU A 195 -9.75 -15.83 2.66
CA GLU A 195 -8.37 -16.09 3.10
C GLU A 195 -7.97 -15.23 4.32
N GLY A 196 -8.89 -14.39 4.79
CA GLY A 196 -8.71 -13.48 5.90
C GLY A 196 -9.64 -12.28 5.79
N LEU A 197 -9.56 -11.40 6.77
CA LEU A 197 -10.32 -10.15 6.80
C LEU A 197 -9.45 -8.99 6.34
N VAL A 198 -10.02 -8.14 5.50
CA VAL A 198 -9.42 -6.86 5.12
C VAL A 198 -10.21 -5.74 5.77
N LEU A 199 -9.52 -4.89 6.49
CA LEU A 199 -10.05 -3.68 7.11
C LEU A 199 -9.34 -2.47 6.53
N PHE A 200 -10.02 -1.33 6.52
CA PHE A 200 -9.53 -0.11 5.88
C PHE A 200 -9.35 0.99 6.93
N GLU A 201 -8.23 1.70 6.84
CA GLU A 201 -7.93 2.84 7.70
C GLU A 201 -7.04 3.84 6.96
N SER A 202 -7.47 5.10 6.95
CA SER A 202 -6.69 6.21 6.38
C SER A 202 -6.18 5.96 4.95
N GLY A 203 -7.04 5.40 4.08
CA GLY A 203 -6.72 5.11 2.68
C GLY A 203 -5.79 3.90 2.48
N THR A 204 -5.63 3.06 3.50
CA THR A 204 -4.82 1.84 3.47
C THR A 204 -5.68 0.63 3.80
N ALA A 205 -5.51 -0.45 3.05
CA ALA A 205 -6.10 -1.75 3.33
C ALA A 205 -5.12 -2.61 4.14
N PHE A 206 -5.59 -3.26 5.20
CA PHE A 206 -4.82 -4.15 6.05
C PHE A 206 -5.46 -5.55 6.06
N ARG A 207 -4.72 -6.56 5.63
CA ARG A 207 -5.20 -7.94 5.66
C ARG A 207 -4.79 -8.63 6.96
N PHE A 208 -5.77 -9.11 7.69
CA PHE A 208 -5.59 -9.85 8.94
C PHE A 208 -5.93 -11.33 8.76
N THR A 209 -5.06 -12.20 9.28
CA THR A 209 -5.27 -13.66 9.31
C THR A 209 -4.94 -14.24 10.67
N THR A 210 -5.51 -15.41 10.99
CA THR A 210 -5.18 -16.18 12.19
C THR A 210 -3.95 -17.06 11.99
N ASP A 211 -3.71 -17.47 10.76
CA ASP A 211 -2.61 -18.35 10.40
C ASP A 211 -1.39 -17.55 9.91
N PRO A 212 -0.16 -18.03 10.17
CA PRO A 212 1.03 -17.44 9.62
C PRO A 212 1.00 -17.50 8.08
N PRO A 213 1.65 -16.54 7.40
CA PRO A 213 1.77 -16.61 5.95
C PRO A 213 2.51 -17.88 5.54
N ASP A 214 2.11 -18.44 4.41
CA ASP A 214 2.81 -19.59 3.83
C ASP A 214 4.25 -19.16 3.48
N PRO A 215 5.28 -19.82 4.03
CA PRO A 215 6.66 -19.47 3.78
C PRO A 215 7.06 -19.59 2.30
N GLU A 216 6.33 -20.35 1.50
CA GLU A 216 6.59 -20.48 0.05
C GLU A 216 6.10 -19.27 -0.75
N VAL A 217 5.09 -18.52 -0.27
CA VAL A 217 4.52 -17.37 -0.96
C VAL A 217 5.29 -16.06 -0.68
N GLY A 218 6.05 -15.98 0.42
CA GLY A 218 6.78 -14.79 0.88
C GLY A 218 8.26 -14.71 0.47
N ALA A 219 8.82 -15.75 -0.16
CA ALA A 219 10.26 -15.86 -0.43
C ALA A 219 10.79 -14.99 -1.60
N GLY A 220 9.97 -14.14 -2.19
CA GLY A 220 10.32 -13.35 -3.38
C GLY A 220 11.07 -12.04 -3.16
N ALA A 221 11.26 -11.56 -1.95
CA ALA A 221 11.83 -10.23 -1.70
C ALA A 221 13.18 -10.30 -0.97
N GLY A 222 14.29 -10.39 -1.73
CA GLY A 222 15.55 -9.72 -1.37
C GLY A 222 16.48 -10.38 -0.35
N GLY A 223 16.15 -11.52 0.27
CA GLY A 223 17.03 -12.14 1.27
C GLY A 223 18.24 -12.89 0.70
N ASP A 224 18.16 -13.36 -0.52
CA ASP A 224 19.18 -14.16 -1.18
C ASP A 224 20.02 -13.40 -2.24
N GLY A 225 19.81 -12.10 -2.35
CA GLY A 225 20.45 -11.23 -3.35
C GLY A 225 19.83 -11.28 -4.74
N SER A 226 18.71 -11.97 -4.93
CA SER A 226 17.99 -12.00 -6.20
C SER A 226 17.33 -10.65 -6.48
N VAL A 227 17.51 -10.14 -7.70
CA VAL A 227 16.88 -8.93 -8.23
C VAL A 227 15.87 -9.36 -9.29
N VAL A 228 14.60 -9.23 -8.95
CA VAL A 228 13.48 -9.67 -9.78
C VAL A 228 12.70 -8.48 -10.33
N ALA A 229 12.08 -8.65 -11.48
CA ALA A 229 11.17 -7.65 -12.03
C ALA A 229 9.93 -7.52 -11.15
N PRO A 230 9.62 -6.34 -10.61
CA PRO A 230 8.46 -6.14 -9.73
C PRO A 230 7.13 -6.08 -10.49
N LEU A 231 7.19 -5.93 -11.81
CA LEU A 231 6.03 -5.83 -12.72
C LEU A 231 6.48 -6.19 -14.16
N PRO A 232 5.56 -6.55 -15.05
CA PRO A 232 5.90 -6.79 -16.45
C PRO A 232 6.30 -5.47 -17.14
N GLY A 233 7.36 -5.52 -17.93
CA GLY A 233 7.90 -4.33 -18.58
C GLY A 233 8.95 -4.66 -19.62
N ARG A 234 9.63 -3.62 -20.11
CA ARG A 234 10.73 -3.72 -21.06
C ARG A 234 12.03 -3.20 -20.45
N VAL A 235 13.10 -3.93 -20.56
CA VAL A 235 14.44 -3.50 -20.13
C VAL A 235 14.91 -2.35 -21.04
N VAL A 236 15.15 -1.18 -20.44
CA VAL A 236 15.63 0.02 -21.18
C VAL A 236 17.10 0.31 -20.92
N ALA A 237 17.64 -0.09 -19.77
CA ALA A 237 19.07 0.03 -19.48
C ALA A 237 19.56 -1.08 -18.55
N VAL A 238 20.83 -1.46 -18.74
CA VAL A 238 21.58 -2.39 -17.88
C VAL A 238 22.94 -1.73 -17.62
N PRO A 239 23.04 -0.84 -16.62
CA PRO A 239 24.24 -0.03 -16.38
C PRO A 239 25.41 -0.81 -15.76
N VAL A 240 25.19 -2.07 -15.39
CA VAL A 240 26.23 -2.95 -14.79
C VAL A 240 26.57 -4.11 -15.70
N ALA A 241 27.70 -4.74 -15.46
CA ALA A 241 28.14 -5.95 -16.15
C ALA A 241 28.18 -7.14 -15.18
N GLU A 242 28.11 -8.34 -15.74
CA GLU A 242 28.36 -9.58 -14.99
C GLU A 242 29.73 -9.51 -14.30
N GLY A 243 29.81 -9.86 -13.02
CA GLY A 243 31.03 -9.78 -12.21
C GLY A 243 31.39 -8.38 -11.69
N ALA A 244 30.58 -7.34 -11.97
CA ALA A 244 30.83 -6.00 -11.46
C ALA A 244 30.60 -5.93 -9.93
N ARG A 245 31.42 -5.12 -9.24
CA ARG A 245 31.18 -4.77 -7.84
C ARG A 245 30.18 -3.65 -7.76
N VAL A 246 29.22 -3.79 -6.84
CA VAL A 246 28.14 -2.85 -6.63
C VAL A 246 27.98 -2.58 -5.15
N ALA A 247 27.58 -1.34 -4.81
CA ALA A 247 27.19 -0.96 -3.48
C ALA A 247 25.65 -1.08 -3.34
N ARG A 248 25.17 -1.23 -2.11
CA ARG A 248 23.73 -1.18 -1.82
C ARG A 248 23.12 0.11 -2.39
N GLY A 249 22.07 -0.03 -3.19
CA GLY A 249 21.37 1.08 -3.83
C GLY A 249 21.85 1.39 -5.25
N ASP A 250 22.95 0.79 -5.74
CA ASP A 250 23.36 0.95 -7.13
C ASP A 250 22.33 0.35 -8.09
N VAL A 251 22.00 1.09 -9.16
CA VAL A 251 21.04 0.63 -10.18
C VAL A 251 21.67 -0.48 -11.03
N LEU A 252 21.03 -1.63 -11.09
CA LEU A 252 21.48 -2.81 -11.83
C LEU A 252 20.79 -2.97 -13.19
N VAL A 253 19.47 -2.77 -13.19
CA VAL A 253 18.63 -2.88 -14.38
C VAL A 253 17.57 -1.77 -14.32
N VAL A 254 17.26 -1.16 -15.45
CA VAL A 254 16.14 -0.23 -15.56
C VAL A 254 15.08 -0.85 -16.45
N ILE A 255 13.88 -0.98 -15.95
CA ILE A 255 12.73 -1.44 -16.74
C ILE A 255 11.76 -0.28 -16.96
N GLU A 256 11.20 -0.21 -18.17
CA GLU A 256 10.11 0.69 -18.51
C GLU A 256 8.78 -0.07 -18.41
N ALA A 257 7.86 0.45 -17.63
CA ALA A 257 6.50 -0.05 -17.55
C ALA A 257 5.55 1.14 -17.29
N MET A 258 4.35 1.11 -17.86
CA MET A 258 3.33 2.16 -17.70
C MET A 258 3.89 3.58 -17.92
N LYS A 259 4.79 3.73 -18.90
CA LYS A 259 5.48 5.01 -19.26
C LYS A 259 6.40 5.58 -18.16
N MET A 260 6.77 4.77 -17.19
CA MET A 260 7.71 5.11 -16.13
C MET A 260 8.93 4.20 -16.19
N GLU A 261 10.09 4.75 -15.83
CA GLU A 261 11.33 3.98 -15.71
C GLU A 261 11.54 3.59 -14.25
N HIS A 262 11.72 2.30 -13.99
CA HIS A 262 11.95 1.75 -12.67
C HIS A 262 13.36 1.18 -12.57
N GLY A 263 14.18 1.79 -11.72
CA GLY A 263 15.52 1.30 -11.42
C GLY A 263 15.48 0.17 -10.39
N LEU A 264 15.93 -1.01 -10.78
CA LEU A 264 16.12 -2.13 -9.86
C LEU A 264 17.51 -2.02 -9.25
N ILE A 265 17.58 -1.94 -7.93
CA ILE A 265 18.80 -1.62 -7.19
C ILE A 265 19.40 -2.83 -6.48
N ALA A 266 20.71 -2.76 -6.21
CA ALA A 266 21.41 -3.74 -5.40
C ALA A 266 20.89 -3.75 -3.94
N PRO A 267 20.48 -4.92 -3.40
CA PRO A 267 19.96 -5.00 -2.02
C PRO A 267 21.04 -4.84 -0.95
N PHE A 268 22.30 -5.10 -1.27
CA PHE A 268 23.47 -4.97 -0.42
C PHE A 268 24.75 -4.87 -1.26
N ASP A 269 25.88 -4.58 -0.61
CA ASP A 269 27.20 -4.52 -1.25
C ASP A 269 27.64 -5.92 -1.70
N GLY A 270 28.09 -6.06 -2.94
CA GLY A 270 28.47 -7.37 -3.45
C GLY A 270 28.94 -7.38 -4.90
N VAL A 271 28.89 -8.54 -5.51
CA VAL A 271 29.23 -8.77 -6.91
C VAL A 271 28.00 -9.25 -7.67
N VAL A 272 27.77 -8.67 -8.84
CA VAL A 272 26.67 -9.06 -9.73
C VAL A 272 26.96 -10.44 -10.33
N GLU A 273 26.02 -11.37 -10.18
CA GLU A 273 26.06 -12.71 -10.74
C GLU A 273 24.74 -13.03 -11.46
N GLY A 274 24.81 -13.84 -12.49
CA GLY A 274 23.61 -14.31 -13.19
C GLY A 274 22.80 -13.20 -13.84
N LEU A 275 23.48 -12.17 -14.37
CA LEU A 275 22.84 -11.08 -15.11
C LEU A 275 22.23 -11.62 -16.40
N SER A 276 20.91 -11.84 -16.40
CA SER A 276 20.17 -12.42 -17.54
C SER A 276 19.48 -11.36 -18.39
N ALA A 277 19.30 -10.13 -17.87
CA ALA A 277 18.60 -9.06 -18.56
C ALA A 277 19.47 -8.41 -19.64
N ALA A 278 18.90 -8.20 -20.82
CA ALA A 278 19.50 -7.40 -21.89
C ALA A 278 18.56 -6.26 -22.30
N VAL A 279 19.14 -5.14 -22.76
CA VAL A 279 18.36 -4.00 -23.24
C VAL A 279 17.45 -4.42 -24.39
N GLY A 280 16.17 -4.16 -24.26
CA GLY A 280 15.13 -4.50 -25.23
C GLY A 280 14.32 -5.75 -24.85
N ASP A 281 14.73 -6.52 -23.83
CA ASP A 281 14.02 -7.70 -23.38
C ASP A 281 12.67 -7.32 -22.76
N GLN A 282 11.67 -8.19 -22.97
CA GLN A 282 10.40 -8.16 -22.28
C GLN A 282 10.50 -9.05 -21.06
N VAL A 283 10.14 -8.52 -19.90
CA VAL A 283 10.21 -9.23 -18.61
C VAL A 283 8.83 -9.35 -17.98
N ARG A 284 8.64 -10.42 -17.20
CA ARG A 284 7.41 -10.69 -16.44
C ARG A 284 7.63 -10.39 -14.97
N GLU A 285 6.55 -10.11 -14.29
CA GLU A 285 6.58 -10.00 -12.83
C GLU A 285 7.20 -11.27 -12.19
N GLY A 286 8.09 -11.06 -11.21
CA GLY A 286 8.80 -12.15 -10.54
C GLY A 286 9.97 -12.75 -11.33
N GLU A 287 10.22 -12.32 -12.56
CA GLU A 287 11.34 -12.82 -13.37
C GLU A 287 12.68 -12.35 -12.79
N ALA A 288 13.59 -13.30 -12.55
CA ALA A 288 14.92 -13.00 -12.03
C ALA A 288 15.79 -12.38 -13.13
N LEU A 289 16.30 -11.18 -12.90
CA LEU A 289 17.07 -10.39 -13.87
C LEU A 289 18.57 -10.35 -13.55
N ALA A 290 18.90 -10.40 -12.27
CA ALA A 290 20.27 -10.43 -11.77
C ALA A 290 20.27 -11.02 -10.34
N ARG A 291 21.47 -11.34 -9.87
CA ARG A 291 21.71 -11.69 -8.46
C ARG A 291 22.92 -10.94 -7.95
N VAL A 292 22.85 -10.45 -6.72
CA VAL A 292 24.01 -9.88 -6.03
C VAL A 292 24.48 -10.89 -5.00
N ARG A 293 25.72 -11.33 -5.12
CA ARG A 293 26.36 -12.18 -4.12
C ARG A 293 27.12 -11.31 -3.14
N SER A 294 26.81 -11.44 -1.85
CA SER A 294 27.57 -10.78 -0.78
C SER A 294 29.02 -11.26 -0.80
N GLU A 295 29.95 -10.31 -0.79
CA GLU A 295 31.35 -10.58 -0.46
C GLU A 295 31.47 -10.55 1.08
N ALA A 296 30.78 -11.48 1.79
CA ALA A 296 31.05 -11.61 3.22
C ALA A 296 32.44 -12.22 3.42
N PRO A 297 33.21 -11.74 4.42
CA PRO A 297 34.56 -12.24 4.70
C PRO A 297 34.57 -13.67 5.17
#